data_8b4a8c52057a48b1676c12bd499cf5ca
#
_entry.id   8b4a8c52057a48b1676c12bd499cf5ca
#
_cell.length_a   1.000
_cell.length_b   1.000
_cell.length_c   1.000
_cell.angle_alpha   90.00
_cell.angle_beta   90.00
_cell.angle_gamma   90.00
#
_symmetry.space_group_name_H-M   'P 1'
#
loop_
_entity.id
_entity.type
_entity.pdbx_description
1 polymer ?
#
loop_
_entity_poly.entity_id
_entity_poly.type
_entity_poly.pdbx_seq_one_letter_code
_entity_poly.pdbx_strand_id
1 'polypeptide(L)'
;KQEIQKLVEHKAHILGIRISHICAWNTSKLAFDGSGRVERGTYIQNGVEKYNYSICTFPNGKQYHCDLNASYNIGARYFIRELLKSDSVMRRLPSQTKDSDYGTGTTRTLSTLIRLNADLCGNAV
;
A
#
# COMPACT_ATOMS: atom_id res chain seq x y z
N LYS A 1 3.63 -8.89 21.48
CA LYS A 1 3.28 -7.92 20.41
C LYS A 1 2.42 -6.77 20.92
N GLN A 2 1.35 -7.08 21.66
CA GLN A 2 0.45 -6.03 22.16
C GLN A 2 1.12 -5.10 23.16
N GLU A 3 2.05 -5.62 23.95
CA GLU A 3 2.78 -4.80 24.92
C GLU A 3 3.69 -3.79 24.25
N ILE A 4 4.37 -4.19 23.15
CA ILE A 4 5.22 -3.29 22.37
C ILE A 4 4.36 -2.21 21.71
N GLN A 5 3.22 -2.59 21.15
CA GLN A 5 2.30 -1.64 20.52
C GLN A 5 1.81 -0.61 21.54
N LYS A 6 1.38 -1.04 22.71
CA LYS A 6 0.93 -0.14 23.79
C LYS A 6 2.02 0.81 24.25
N LEU A 7 3.26 0.31 24.34
CA LEU A 7 4.40 1.12 24.74
C LEU A 7 4.69 2.21 23.69
N VAL A 8 4.66 1.87 22.41
CA VAL A 8 4.86 2.82 21.32
C VAL A 8 3.75 3.87 21.32
N GLU A 9 2.49 3.47 21.48
CA GLU A 9 1.36 4.38 21.55
C GLU A 9 1.47 5.34 22.72
N HIS A 10 1.89 4.84 23.89
CA HIS A 10 2.09 5.66 25.08
C HIS A 10 3.19 6.71 24.86
N LYS A 11 4.33 6.30 24.32
CA LYS A 11 5.44 7.19 24.00
C LYS A 11 5.04 8.24 22.97
N ALA A 12 4.33 7.84 21.94
CA ALA A 12 3.84 8.76 20.91
C ALA A 12 2.90 9.80 21.51
N HIS A 13 2.00 9.39 22.39
CA HIS A 13 1.08 10.29 23.09
C HIS A 13 1.83 11.34 23.90
N ILE A 14 2.84 10.93 24.68
CA ILE A 14 3.67 11.82 25.48
C ILE A 14 4.39 12.86 24.60
N LEU A 15 4.88 12.44 23.43
CA LEU A 15 5.64 13.29 22.52
C LEU A 15 4.76 14.09 21.56
N GLY A 16 3.43 13.97 21.65
CA GLY A 16 2.50 14.64 20.75
C GLY A 16 2.52 14.09 19.32
N ILE A 17 3.00 12.87 19.12
CA ILE A 17 3.05 12.21 17.82
C ILE A 17 1.74 11.49 17.57
N ARG A 18 1.17 11.71 16.38
CA ARG A 18 -0.04 11.02 15.95
C ARG A 18 0.29 9.62 15.43
N ILE A 19 -0.45 8.63 15.91
CA ILE A 19 -0.35 7.25 15.42
C ILE A 19 -1.59 6.91 14.60
N SER A 20 -1.38 6.25 13.46
CA SER A 20 -2.45 5.71 12.64
C SER A 20 -2.25 4.22 12.44
N HIS A 21 -3.34 3.46 12.54
CA HIS A 21 -3.34 2.02 12.31
C HIS A 21 -3.81 1.73 10.89
N ILE A 22 -3.03 0.97 10.15
CA ILE A 22 -3.32 0.61 8.76
C ILE A 22 -3.60 -0.89 8.69
N CYS A 23 -4.62 -1.26 7.90
CA CYS A 23 -4.89 -2.66 7.61
C CYS A 23 -3.71 -3.25 6.85
N ALA A 24 -3.03 -4.23 7.46
CA ALA A 24 -1.86 -4.87 6.86
C ALA A 24 -2.23 -6.08 6.00
N TRP A 25 -3.49 -6.47 5.94
CA TRP A 25 -3.95 -7.65 5.20
C TRP A 25 -3.57 -7.54 3.73
N ASN A 26 -2.89 -8.56 3.22
CA ASN A 26 -2.42 -8.66 1.83
C ASN A 26 -1.33 -7.65 1.42
N THR A 27 -0.81 -6.81 2.30
CA THR A 27 0.26 -5.86 1.92
C THR A 27 1.51 -6.56 1.41
N SER A 28 1.82 -7.75 1.93
CA SER A 28 2.96 -8.55 1.48
C SER A 28 2.63 -9.49 0.33
N LYS A 29 1.36 -9.65 0.00
CA LYS A 29 0.89 -10.60 -1.02
C LYS A 29 0.56 -9.95 -2.36
N LEU A 30 0.38 -8.64 -2.37
CA LEU A 30 0.05 -7.87 -3.57
C LEU A 30 1.25 -7.07 -4.04
N ALA A 31 1.52 -7.10 -5.35
CA ALA A 31 2.57 -6.29 -5.95
C ALA A 31 2.20 -4.81 -5.86
N PHE A 32 3.16 -3.98 -5.47
CA PHE A 32 2.90 -2.54 -5.31
C PHE A 32 2.56 -1.85 -6.65
N ASP A 33 2.98 -2.43 -7.76
CA ASP A 33 2.72 -1.88 -9.10
C ASP A 33 1.35 -2.27 -9.67
N GLY A 34 0.56 -3.03 -8.92
CA GLY A 34 -0.77 -3.45 -9.35
C GLY A 34 -0.79 -4.64 -10.28
N SER A 35 0.34 -5.28 -10.55
CA SER A 35 0.40 -6.41 -11.49
C SER A 35 -0.29 -7.68 -10.99
N GLY A 36 -0.52 -7.81 -9.69
CA GLY A 36 -1.24 -8.94 -9.11
C GLY A 36 -0.59 -9.47 -7.85
N ARG A 37 -0.79 -10.75 -7.58
CA ARG A 37 -0.23 -11.40 -6.41
C ARG A 37 1.23 -11.76 -6.66
N VAL A 38 2.05 -11.59 -5.64
CA VAL A 38 3.48 -11.93 -5.71
C VAL A 38 3.71 -13.39 -5.35
N GLU A 39 4.77 -13.98 -5.92
CA GLU A 39 5.31 -15.25 -5.47
C GLU A 39 6.51 -14.97 -4.58
N ARG A 40 6.49 -15.53 -3.39
CA ARG A 40 7.53 -15.32 -2.40
C ARG A 40 8.48 -16.50 -2.36
N GLY A 41 9.77 -16.20 -2.36
CA GLY A 41 10.81 -17.17 -2.08
C GLY A 41 11.53 -17.70 -3.31
N THR A 42 10.82 -18.03 -4.36
CA THR A 42 11.42 -18.57 -5.59
C THR A 42 11.65 -17.45 -6.60
N TYR A 43 12.86 -17.34 -7.13
CA TYR A 43 13.19 -16.34 -8.15
C TYR A 43 14.23 -16.92 -9.12
N ILE A 44 14.35 -16.31 -10.30
CA ILE A 44 15.30 -16.74 -11.32
C ILE A 44 16.41 -15.69 -11.42
N GLN A 45 17.66 -16.17 -11.33
CA GLN A 45 18.85 -15.32 -11.52
C GLN A 45 19.81 -16.02 -12.50
N ASN A 46 20.15 -15.32 -13.59
CA ASN A 46 21.03 -15.86 -14.64
C ASN A 46 20.52 -17.20 -15.22
N GLY A 47 19.20 -17.37 -15.36
CA GLY A 47 18.58 -18.59 -15.86
C GLY A 47 18.51 -19.73 -14.85
N VAL A 48 18.96 -19.51 -13.62
CA VAL A 48 18.96 -20.53 -12.56
C VAL A 48 17.89 -20.19 -11.53
N GLU A 49 17.06 -21.17 -11.17
CA GLU A 49 16.07 -21.03 -10.12
C GLU A 49 16.75 -21.03 -8.76
N LYS A 50 16.48 -20.01 -7.96
CA LYS A 50 17.02 -19.85 -6.61
C LYS A 50 15.89 -19.62 -5.62
N TYR A 51 16.18 -19.84 -4.35
CA TYR A 51 15.24 -19.63 -3.27
C TYR A 51 15.78 -18.65 -2.23
N ASN A 52 15.02 -17.58 -1.99
CA ASN A 52 15.29 -16.64 -0.90
C ASN A 52 13.95 -16.07 -0.41
N TYR A 53 13.59 -16.36 0.82
CA TYR A 53 12.30 -15.97 1.38
C TYR A 53 12.11 -14.45 1.48
N SER A 54 13.17 -13.68 1.41
CA SER A 54 13.11 -12.21 1.44
C SER A 54 12.78 -11.59 0.08
N ILE A 55 12.81 -12.38 -1.00
CA ILE A 55 12.53 -11.91 -2.36
C ILE A 55 11.12 -12.30 -2.78
N CYS A 56 10.42 -11.38 -3.41
CA CYS A 56 9.15 -11.67 -4.07
C CYS A 56 9.26 -11.36 -5.56
N THR A 57 8.59 -12.18 -6.37
CA THR A 57 8.52 -12.03 -7.82
C THR A 57 7.10 -11.62 -8.20
N PHE A 58 7.01 -10.53 -8.96
CA PHE A 58 5.74 -10.02 -9.46
C PHE A 58 5.29 -10.80 -10.69
N PRO A 59 3.99 -10.78 -11.04
CA PRO A 59 3.50 -11.45 -12.25
C PRO A 59 4.20 -11.00 -13.54
N ASN A 60 4.71 -9.77 -13.57
CA ASN A 60 5.44 -9.24 -14.73
C ASN A 60 6.94 -9.60 -14.74
N GLY A 61 7.39 -10.43 -13.81
CA GLY A 61 8.77 -10.88 -13.71
C GLY A 61 9.71 -10.01 -12.90
N LYS A 62 9.28 -8.84 -12.46
CA LYS A 62 10.09 -7.97 -11.59
C LYS A 62 10.27 -8.59 -10.22
N GLN A 63 11.41 -8.38 -9.63
CA GLN A 63 11.78 -8.93 -8.33
C GLN A 63 12.12 -7.81 -7.35
N TYR A 64 11.59 -7.92 -6.15
CA TYR A 64 11.82 -6.93 -5.09
C TYR A 64 11.95 -7.63 -3.74
N HIS A 65 12.53 -6.94 -2.79
CA HIS A 65 12.52 -7.38 -1.40
C HIS A 65 11.09 -7.34 -0.86
N CYS A 66 10.68 -8.39 -0.16
CA CYS A 66 9.30 -8.51 0.35
C CYS A 66 8.91 -7.36 1.25
N ASP A 67 9.82 -6.93 2.13
CA ASP A 67 9.53 -5.83 3.06
C ASP A 67 9.39 -4.49 2.34
N LEU A 68 10.17 -4.28 1.28
CA LEU A 68 10.05 -3.08 0.46
C LEU A 68 8.67 -3.03 -0.20
N ASN A 69 8.25 -4.14 -0.80
CA ASN A 69 6.93 -4.23 -1.43
C ASN A 69 5.80 -3.96 -0.41
N ALA A 70 5.88 -4.61 0.75
CA ALA A 70 4.88 -4.42 1.80
C ALA A 70 4.86 -2.99 2.31
N SER A 71 6.01 -2.36 2.49
CA SER A 71 6.08 -0.98 3.01
C SER A 71 5.47 0.03 2.04
N TYR A 72 5.66 -0.14 0.74
CA TYR A 72 4.99 0.71 -0.26
C TYR A 72 3.47 0.58 -0.18
N ASN A 73 2.96 -0.64 -0.02
CA ASN A 73 1.52 -0.87 0.07
C ASN A 73 0.94 -0.32 1.38
N ILE A 74 1.64 -0.47 2.49
CA ILE A 74 1.21 0.08 3.78
C ILE A 74 1.13 1.60 3.72
N GLY A 75 2.18 2.24 3.22
CA GLY A 75 2.20 3.69 3.08
C GLY A 75 1.10 4.20 2.16
N ALA A 76 0.89 3.52 1.04
CA ALA A 76 -0.15 3.88 0.09
C ALA A 76 -1.55 3.81 0.72
N ARG A 77 -1.83 2.78 1.52
CA ARG A 77 -3.12 2.63 2.19
C ARG A 77 -3.40 3.77 3.17
N TYR A 78 -2.37 4.24 3.86
CA TYR A 78 -2.52 5.41 4.74
C TYR A 78 -2.94 6.64 3.93
N PHE A 79 -2.21 6.97 2.88
CA PHE A 79 -2.50 8.16 2.08
C PHE A 79 -3.83 8.07 1.35
N ILE A 80 -4.18 6.92 0.80
CA ILE A 80 -5.48 6.72 0.14
C ILE A 80 -6.61 6.97 1.14
N ARG A 81 -6.52 6.37 2.32
CA ARG A 81 -7.54 6.54 3.35
C ARG A 81 -7.71 8.00 3.75
N GLU A 82 -6.61 8.71 3.96
CA GLU A 82 -6.67 10.11 4.37
C GLU A 82 -7.18 11.02 3.25
N LEU A 83 -6.78 10.75 2.01
CA LEU A 83 -7.28 11.52 0.86
C LEU A 83 -8.79 11.31 0.67
N LEU A 84 -9.28 10.09 0.75
CA LEU A 84 -10.70 9.78 0.54
C LEU A 84 -11.60 10.27 1.68
N LYS A 85 -11.05 10.57 2.86
CA LYS A 85 -11.79 11.20 3.95
C LYS A 85 -12.04 12.69 3.71
N SER A 86 -11.25 13.32 2.88
CA SER A 86 -11.33 14.76 2.67
C SER A 86 -12.48 15.11 1.71
N ASP A 87 -13.42 15.92 2.14
CA ASP A 87 -14.51 16.40 1.28
C ASP A 87 -13.99 17.20 0.09
N SER A 88 -12.92 17.97 0.27
CA SER A 88 -12.33 18.74 -0.82
C SER A 88 -11.72 17.84 -1.88
N VAL A 89 -11.10 16.73 -1.49
CA VAL A 89 -10.58 15.72 -2.41
C VAL A 89 -11.72 15.05 -3.16
N MET A 90 -12.75 14.61 -2.45
CA MET A 90 -13.89 13.94 -3.06
C MET A 90 -14.62 14.82 -4.09
N ARG A 91 -14.69 16.13 -3.85
CA ARG A 91 -15.28 17.08 -4.81
C ARG A 91 -14.44 17.24 -6.08
N ARG A 92 -13.14 16.99 -6.02
CA ARG A 92 -12.23 17.10 -7.18
C ARG A 92 -12.28 15.85 -8.06
N LEU A 93 -12.84 14.76 -7.56
CA LEU A 93 -13.03 13.52 -8.34
C LEU A 93 -14.28 13.62 -9.21
N PRO A 94 -14.43 12.77 -10.23
CA PRO A 94 -15.67 12.72 -11.02
C PRO A 94 -16.89 12.55 -10.13
N SER A 95 -18.02 13.17 -10.49
CA SER A 95 -19.19 13.32 -9.64
C SER A 95 -19.80 12.02 -9.12
N GLN A 96 -19.59 10.91 -9.81
CA GLN A 96 -20.12 9.60 -9.40
C GLN A 96 -19.05 8.69 -8.76
N THR A 97 -17.87 9.21 -8.50
CA THR A 97 -16.79 8.43 -7.90
C THR A 97 -17.10 8.12 -6.43
N LYS A 98 -16.86 6.88 -6.05
CA LYS A 98 -17.04 6.38 -4.68
C LYS A 98 -15.71 5.87 -4.13
N ASP A 99 -15.60 5.78 -2.81
CA ASP A 99 -14.41 5.20 -2.16
C ASP A 99 -14.08 3.82 -2.71
N SER A 100 -15.10 3.00 -2.98
CA SER A 100 -14.93 1.64 -3.49
C SER A 100 -14.31 1.56 -4.89
N ASP A 101 -14.33 2.65 -5.65
CA ASP A 101 -13.67 2.70 -6.97
C ASP A 101 -12.14 2.60 -6.86
N TYR A 102 -11.61 2.87 -5.68
CA TYR A 102 -10.17 2.74 -5.38
C TYR A 102 -9.89 1.50 -4.51
N GLY A 103 -10.72 0.46 -4.63
CA GLY A 103 -10.56 -0.78 -3.88
C GLY A 103 -10.96 -0.64 -2.41
N THR A 104 -10.62 -1.65 -1.64
CA THR A 104 -10.88 -1.70 -0.21
C THR A 104 -9.57 -1.61 0.58
N GLY A 105 -9.68 -1.53 1.91
CA GLY A 105 -8.49 -1.52 2.77
C GLY A 105 -7.60 -2.76 2.61
N THR A 106 -8.11 -3.86 2.04
CA THR A 106 -7.35 -5.10 1.87
C THR A 106 -6.77 -5.27 0.46
N THR A 107 -7.17 -4.44 -0.50
CA THR A 107 -6.77 -4.57 -1.91
C THR A 107 -5.94 -3.40 -2.43
N ARG A 108 -5.83 -2.33 -1.66
CA ARG A 108 -5.12 -1.13 -2.08
C ARG A 108 -3.62 -1.33 -2.08
N THR A 109 -2.98 -0.84 -3.14
CA THR A 109 -1.52 -0.89 -3.35
C THR A 109 -1.00 0.50 -3.70
N LEU A 110 0.32 0.63 -3.91
CA LEU A 110 0.90 1.89 -4.37
C LEU A 110 0.31 2.32 -5.72
N SER A 111 0.04 1.37 -6.62
CA SER A 111 -0.56 1.68 -7.91
C SER A 111 -1.96 2.30 -7.76
N THR A 112 -2.71 1.91 -6.73
CA THR A 112 -4.00 2.51 -6.41
C THR A 112 -3.84 3.99 -6.05
N LEU A 113 -2.83 4.31 -5.24
CA LEU A 113 -2.54 5.70 -4.86
C LEU A 113 -2.13 6.53 -6.08
N ILE A 114 -1.30 5.98 -6.96
CA ILE A 114 -0.87 6.66 -8.19
C ILE A 114 -2.09 6.95 -9.06
N ARG A 115 -3.01 6.00 -9.20
CA ARG A 115 -4.26 6.19 -9.97
C ARG A 115 -5.13 7.28 -9.35
N LEU A 116 -5.32 7.26 -8.03
CA LEU A 116 -6.09 8.29 -7.33
C LEU A 116 -5.48 9.67 -7.55
N ASN A 117 -4.17 9.78 -7.44
CA ASN A 117 -3.47 11.04 -7.66
C ASN A 117 -3.63 11.54 -9.11
N ALA A 118 -3.55 10.64 -10.08
CA ALA A 118 -3.77 10.97 -11.48
C ALA A 118 -5.21 11.46 -11.72
N ASP A 119 -6.19 10.83 -11.12
CA ASP A 119 -7.61 11.24 -11.23
C ASP A 119 -7.82 12.62 -10.61
N LEU A 120 -7.17 12.92 -9.49
CA LEU A 120 -7.23 14.24 -8.87
C LEU A 120 -6.58 15.31 -9.76
N CYS A 121 -5.44 15.01 -10.36
CA CYS A 121 -4.74 15.94 -11.24
C CYS A 121 -5.50 16.18 -12.56
N GLY A 122 -6.14 15.13 -13.08
CA GLY A 122 -6.94 15.23 -14.31
C GLY A 122 -8.17 16.13 -14.15
N ASN A 123 -8.66 16.31 -12.92
CA ASN A 123 -9.83 17.14 -12.62
C ASN A 123 -9.47 18.49 -11.98
N ALA A 124 -8.19 18.84 -11.98
CA ALA A 124 -7.67 20.07 -11.36
C ALA A 124 -7.60 21.25 -12.30
N VAL A 125 -8.49 21.35 -13.25
CA VAL A 125 -8.51 22.45 -14.24
C VAL A 125 -9.31 23.64 -13.74
#